data_72bcdebb05e25b17f815ab9699eea16d
#
_entry.id   72bcdebb05e25b17f815ab9699eea16d
#
_cell.length_a   1.000
_cell.length_b   1.000
_cell.length_c   1.000
_cell.angle_alpha   90.00
_cell.angle_beta   90.00
_cell.angle_gamma   90.00
#
_symmetry.space_group_name_H-M   'P 1'
#
loop_
_entity.id
_entity.type
_entity.pdbx_description
1 polymer ?
#
loop_
_entity_poly.entity_id
_entity_poly.type
_entity_poly.pdbx_seq_one_letter_code
_entity_poly.pdbx_strand_id
1 'polypeptide(L)'
;MALQDNGYQLKGRVAAVIGGVGHLCSTLARAMAQEGMRVVVLDVAQKPPSQLLKSSPSIRYFRCDVTSKKDLLRSRDVILKLHHRLDVLLNGAGANASTPFFKITTQEIQRILGVNLMGTLCSCQVFGEVMVKQRSGSIINFTSVSAGPPLSKAFVYSTAKAGVANLTQNLAREWAPYHVRVNALKPGFFPTEWSMKHFIDEERKAKILGHTPMGRFGMPEELIGATLWLASDASSFVTGSIVTVDGGFTAMTL
;
A
#
# COMPACT_ATOMS: atom_id res chain seq x y z
N MET A 1 -9.62 -1.79 33.14
CA MET A 1 -10.31 -1.57 31.85
C MET A 1 -10.34 -2.93 31.15
N ALA A 2 -11.50 -3.58 31.13
CA ALA A 2 -11.62 -4.91 30.53
C ALA A 2 -11.31 -4.80 29.03
N LEU A 3 -10.39 -5.64 28.54
CA LEU A 3 -10.23 -5.89 27.11
C LEU A 3 -11.53 -6.54 26.64
N GLN A 4 -12.48 -5.75 26.17
CA GLN A 4 -13.62 -6.28 25.46
C GLN A 4 -13.09 -6.94 24.18
N ASP A 5 -13.66 -8.09 23.84
CA ASP A 5 -13.44 -8.82 22.60
C ASP A 5 -13.94 -7.95 21.44
N ASN A 6 -13.10 -7.07 21.02
CA ASN A 6 -13.41 -6.05 20.04
C ASN A 6 -12.42 -6.23 18.91
N GLY A 7 -12.80 -7.00 17.91
CA GLY A 7 -12.10 -6.99 16.64
C GLY A 7 -11.68 -5.58 16.25
N TYR A 8 -11.11 -5.35 15.13
CA TYR A 8 -10.55 -4.05 14.75
C TYR A 8 -11.53 -2.85 14.72
N GLN A 9 -12.82 -3.05 15.02
CA GLN A 9 -13.89 -2.03 15.02
C GLN A 9 -13.93 -1.18 13.74
N LEU A 10 -13.81 -1.84 12.59
CA LEU A 10 -13.73 -1.22 11.27
C LEU A 10 -15.10 -1.08 10.58
N LYS A 11 -16.15 -1.66 11.15
CA LYS A 11 -17.50 -1.65 10.57
C LYS A 11 -17.99 -0.22 10.30
N GLY A 12 -18.44 0.01 9.07
CA GLY A 12 -18.96 1.30 8.62
C GLY A 12 -17.88 2.35 8.25
N ARG A 13 -16.59 2.12 8.58
CA ARG A 13 -15.49 3.00 8.11
C ARG A 13 -15.34 2.94 6.59
N VAL A 14 -14.82 4.00 6.02
CA VAL A 14 -14.63 4.16 4.57
C VAL A 14 -13.14 4.05 4.24
N ALA A 15 -12.79 3.14 3.34
CA ALA A 15 -11.42 2.98 2.85
C ALA A 15 -11.31 3.31 1.37
N ALA A 16 -10.26 4.05 1.00
CA ALA A 16 -9.79 4.19 -0.38
C ALA A 16 -8.53 3.33 -0.56
N VAL A 17 -8.55 2.44 -1.56
CA VAL A 17 -7.43 1.52 -1.86
C VAL A 17 -6.91 1.82 -3.26
N ILE A 18 -5.78 2.50 -3.34
CA ILE A 18 -5.12 2.86 -4.60
C ILE A 18 -4.22 1.71 -5.08
N GLY A 19 -4.30 1.38 -6.37
CA GLY A 19 -3.68 0.17 -6.91
C GLY A 19 -4.43 -1.10 -6.49
N GLY A 20 -5.72 -0.96 -6.17
CA GLY A 20 -6.50 -1.98 -5.49
C GLY A 20 -6.92 -3.18 -6.35
N VAL A 21 -6.61 -3.16 -7.66
CA VAL A 21 -6.74 -4.34 -8.55
C VAL A 21 -5.50 -5.23 -8.47
N GLY A 22 -4.37 -4.69 -8.01
CA GLY A 22 -3.13 -5.43 -7.85
C GLY A 22 -3.24 -6.59 -6.83
N HIS A 23 -2.36 -7.57 -6.97
CA HIS A 23 -2.36 -8.83 -6.22
C HIS A 23 -2.50 -8.64 -4.69
N LEU A 24 -1.65 -7.83 -4.08
CA LEU A 24 -1.70 -7.56 -2.64
C LEU A 24 -2.94 -6.73 -2.27
N CYS A 25 -3.14 -5.61 -2.94
CA CYS A 25 -4.18 -4.66 -2.57
C CYS A 25 -5.59 -5.17 -2.79
N SER A 26 -5.82 -6.05 -3.78
CA SER A 26 -7.14 -6.70 -3.96
C SER A 26 -7.49 -7.64 -2.81
N THR A 27 -6.51 -8.35 -2.27
CA THR A 27 -6.69 -9.18 -1.07
C THR A 27 -6.99 -8.33 0.16
N LEU A 28 -6.25 -7.22 0.35
CA LEU A 28 -6.47 -6.31 1.46
C LEU A 28 -7.82 -5.58 1.36
N ALA A 29 -8.24 -5.19 0.15
CA ALA A 29 -9.56 -4.59 -0.07
C ALA A 29 -10.70 -5.55 0.29
N ARG A 30 -10.57 -6.84 -0.04
CA ARG A 30 -11.54 -7.87 0.36
C ARG A 30 -11.57 -8.04 1.88
N ALA A 31 -10.42 -8.14 2.53
CA ALA A 31 -10.33 -8.26 3.97
C ALA A 31 -10.95 -7.06 4.70
N MET A 32 -10.67 -5.84 4.26
CA MET A 32 -11.31 -4.63 4.79
C MET A 32 -12.85 -4.68 4.63
N ALA A 33 -13.35 -5.15 3.48
CA ALA A 33 -14.79 -5.28 3.25
C ALA A 33 -15.42 -6.37 4.13
N GLN A 34 -14.71 -7.47 4.41
CA GLN A 34 -15.14 -8.53 5.33
C GLN A 34 -15.26 -8.03 6.78
N GLU A 35 -14.39 -7.08 7.19
CA GLU A 35 -14.48 -6.36 8.46
C GLU A 35 -15.61 -5.29 8.48
N GLY A 36 -16.45 -5.26 7.46
CA GLY A 36 -17.62 -4.37 7.37
C GLY A 36 -17.28 -2.94 6.93
N MET A 37 -16.10 -2.67 6.38
CA MET A 37 -15.78 -1.38 5.79
C MET A 37 -16.47 -1.17 4.44
N ARG A 38 -16.69 0.09 4.08
CA ARG A 38 -17.06 0.51 2.72
C ARG A 38 -15.76 0.79 1.97
N VAL A 39 -15.46 -0.03 0.98
CA VAL A 39 -14.17 0.01 0.28
C VAL A 39 -14.32 0.58 -1.12
N VAL A 40 -13.56 1.63 -1.41
CA VAL A 40 -13.46 2.20 -2.76
C VAL A 40 -12.10 1.85 -3.34
N VAL A 41 -12.11 0.98 -4.32
CA VAL A 41 -10.94 0.55 -5.08
C VAL A 41 -10.67 1.53 -6.22
N LEU A 42 -9.46 2.06 -6.27
CA LEU A 42 -8.97 3.00 -7.27
C LEU A 42 -7.80 2.37 -8.04
N ASP A 43 -7.92 2.26 -9.36
CA ASP A 43 -6.88 1.66 -10.18
C ASP A 43 -6.94 2.19 -11.63
N VAL A 44 -5.83 2.10 -12.35
CA VAL A 44 -5.73 2.50 -13.76
C VAL A 44 -6.40 1.51 -14.71
N ALA A 45 -6.67 0.28 -14.28
CA ALA A 45 -7.31 -0.76 -15.07
C ALA A 45 -8.63 -0.28 -15.66
N GLN A 46 -8.94 -0.64 -16.90
CA GLN A 46 -10.21 -0.27 -17.54
C GLN A 46 -11.41 -0.92 -16.84
N LYS A 47 -11.24 -2.16 -16.40
CA LYS A 47 -12.26 -2.94 -15.67
C LYS A 47 -11.60 -3.68 -14.51
N PRO A 48 -12.21 -3.69 -13.33
CA PRO A 48 -11.73 -4.52 -12.23
C PRO A 48 -12.00 -6.01 -12.51
N PRO A 49 -11.23 -6.92 -11.91
CA PRO A 49 -11.57 -8.34 -11.92
C PRO A 49 -12.98 -8.56 -11.35
N SER A 50 -13.81 -9.32 -12.06
CA SER A 50 -15.20 -9.58 -11.63
C SER A 50 -15.28 -10.20 -10.24
N GLN A 51 -14.32 -11.04 -9.87
CA GLN A 51 -14.22 -11.65 -8.55
C GLN A 51 -14.04 -10.63 -7.42
N LEU A 52 -13.35 -9.51 -7.66
CA LEU A 52 -13.16 -8.46 -6.66
C LEU A 52 -14.50 -7.82 -6.28
N LEU A 53 -15.32 -7.43 -7.26
CA LEU A 53 -16.63 -6.82 -7.01
C LEU A 53 -17.66 -7.82 -6.48
N LYS A 54 -17.59 -9.08 -6.91
CA LYS A 54 -18.49 -10.15 -6.44
C LYS A 54 -18.18 -10.57 -5.01
N SER A 55 -16.97 -10.31 -4.50
CA SER A 55 -16.56 -10.73 -3.15
C SER A 55 -17.31 -9.97 -2.03
N SER A 56 -17.77 -8.74 -2.29
CA SER A 56 -18.57 -7.97 -1.32
C SER A 56 -19.33 -6.83 -1.99
N PRO A 57 -20.61 -6.62 -1.65
CA PRO A 57 -21.36 -5.45 -2.10
C PRO A 57 -20.84 -4.12 -1.54
N SER A 58 -19.96 -4.18 -0.52
CA SER A 58 -19.32 -3.01 0.07
C SER A 58 -18.12 -2.51 -0.74
N ILE A 59 -17.70 -3.23 -1.79
CA ILE A 59 -16.59 -2.83 -2.66
C ILE A 59 -17.15 -2.10 -3.89
N ARG A 60 -16.64 -0.89 -4.12
CA ARG A 60 -16.88 -0.12 -5.34
C ARG A 60 -15.58 0.12 -6.08
N TYR A 61 -15.64 0.23 -7.38
CA TYR A 61 -14.48 0.49 -8.23
C TYR A 61 -14.65 1.80 -9.01
N PHE A 62 -13.57 2.61 -9.07
CA PHE A 62 -13.47 3.74 -9.98
C PHE A 62 -12.10 3.76 -10.63
N ARG A 63 -12.08 4.00 -11.93
CA ARG A 63 -10.82 4.17 -12.65
C ARG A 63 -10.12 5.45 -12.20
N CYS A 64 -8.86 5.31 -11.81
CA CYS A 64 -8.01 6.40 -11.33
C CYS A 64 -6.55 6.14 -11.70
N ASP A 65 -5.95 7.05 -12.44
CA ASP A 65 -4.51 7.08 -12.64
C ASP A 65 -3.87 7.87 -11.49
N VAL A 66 -3.07 7.22 -10.67
CA VAL A 66 -2.40 7.84 -9.52
C VAL A 66 -1.43 8.95 -9.92
N THR A 67 -0.95 8.95 -11.17
CA THR A 67 -0.07 10.01 -11.71
C THR A 67 -0.84 11.25 -12.15
N SER A 68 -2.17 11.17 -12.21
CA SER A 68 -3.08 12.25 -12.58
C SER A 68 -3.73 12.89 -11.35
N LYS A 69 -3.27 14.07 -10.93
CA LYS A 69 -3.90 14.80 -9.82
C LYS A 69 -5.39 15.06 -10.07
N LYS A 70 -5.80 15.26 -11.33
CA LYS A 70 -7.21 15.41 -11.71
C LYS A 70 -8.03 14.17 -11.39
N ASP A 71 -7.47 12.97 -11.66
CA ASP A 71 -8.15 11.71 -11.35
C ASP A 71 -8.28 11.49 -9.85
N LEU A 72 -7.22 11.82 -9.09
CA LEU A 72 -7.26 11.74 -7.62
C LEU A 72 -8.32 12.67 -7.03
N LEU A 73 -8.38 13.93 -7.48
CA LEU A 73 -9.40 14.90 -7.05
C LEU A 73 -10.82 14.40 -7.37
N ARG A 74 -11.06 13.92 -8.59
CA ARG A 74 -12.35 13.34 -8.98
C ARG A 74 -12.71 12.15 -8.09
N SER A 75 -11.76 11.28 -7.81
CA SER A 75 -11.98 10.11 -6.95
C SER A 75 -12.32 10.51 -5.51
N ARG A 76 -11.63 11.50 -4.96
CA ARG A 76 -11.95 12.11 -3.66
C ARG A 76 -13.39 12.60 -3.62
N ASP A 77 -13.79 13.39 -4.62
CA ASP A 77 -15.13 13.99 -4.67
C ASP A 77 -16.23 12.93 -4.76
N VAL A 78 -15.99 11.86 -5.52
CA VAL A 78 -16.90 10.70 -5.59
C VAL A 78 -17.01 10.02 -4.23
N ILE A 79 -15.89 9.77 -3.53
CA ILE A 79 -15.90 9.15 -2.19
C ILE A 79 -16.69 10.02 -1.21
N LEU A 80 -16.43 11.31 -1.18
CA LEU A 80 -17.13 12.24 -0.29
C LEU A 80 -18.62 12.37 -0.61
N LYS A 81 -18.99 12.36 -1.89
CA LYS A 81 -20.42 12.34 -2.30
C LYS A 81 -21.13 11.07 -1.85
N LEU A 82 -20.47 9.92 -1.89
CA LEU A 82 -21.08 8.63 -1.55
C LEU A 82 -21.10 8.36 -0.04
N HIS A 83 -20.09 8.81 0.68
CA HIS A 83 -19.86 8.35 2.04
C HIS A 83 -19.66 9.48 3.06
N HIS A 84 -19.50 10.72 2.62
CA HIS A 84 -19.30 11.94 3.44
C HIS A 84 -18.05 11.92 4.33
N ARG A 85 -17.21 10.90 4.22
CA ARG A 85 -15.99 10.72 5.01
C ARG A 85 -14.97 9.82 4.32
N LEU A 86 -13.73 9.86 4.80
CA LEU A 86 -12.68 8.90 4.45
C LEU A 86 -11.87 8.57 5.71
N ASP A 87 -11.82 7.32 6.10
CA ASP A 87 -11.17 6.89 7.35
C ASP A 87 -9.81 6.25 7.12
N VAL A 88 -9.67 5.52 6.01
CA VAL A 88 -8.44 4.79 5.67
C VAL A 88 -8.04 5.06 4.23
N LEU A 89 -6.78 5.40 4.02
CA LEU A 89 -6.15 5.46 2.70
C LEU A 89 -5.04 4.42 2.62
N LEU A 90 -5.14 3.50 1.67
CA LEU A 90 -4.08 2.53 1.37
C LEU A 90 -3.44 2.88 0.02
N ASN A 91 -2.18 3.27 0.02
CA ASN A 91 -1.39 3.64 -1.16
C ASN A 91 -0.55 2.44 -1.63
N GLY A 92 -1.11 1.60 -2.49
CA GLY A 92 -0.46 0.38 -2.97
C GLY A 92 -0.18 0.34 -4.47
N ALA A 93 -0.44 1.42 -5.22
CA ALA A 93 -0.03 1.49 -6.62
C ALA A 93 1.48 1.38 -6.77
N GLY A 94 1.94 0.59 -7.75
CA GLY A 94 3.36 0.41 -7.97
C GLY A 94 3.70 -0.05 -9.37
N ALA A 95 4.88 0.34 -9.82
CA ALA A 95 5.49 -0.09 -11.08
C ALA A 95 6.98 -0.38 -10.83
N ASN A 96 7.51 -1.38 -11.52
CA ASN A 96 8.91 -1.74 -11.45
C ASN A 96 9.46 -2.12 -12.85
N ALA A 97 10.78 -2.23 -12.95
CA ALA A 97 11.50 -2.79 -14.09
C ALA A 97 12.81 -3.41 -13.59
N SER A 98 13.32 -4.42 -14.31
CA SER A 98 14.57 -5.12 -14.01
C SER A 98 15.71 -4.70 -14.94
N THR A 99 15.67 -3.47 -15.44
CA THR A 99 16.62 -2.95 -16.43
C THR A 99 18.01 -2.78 -15.81
N PRO A 100 19.08 -3.24 -16.48
CA PRO A 100 20.46 -2.98 -16.06
C PRO A 100 20.72 -1.48 -15.96
N PHE A 101 21.48 -1.03 -14.96
CA PHE A 101 21.62 0.37 -14.58
C PHE A 101 21.92 1.30 -15.77
N PHE A 102 22.93 1.00 -16.58
CA PHE A 102 23.33 1.81 -17.73
C PHE A 102 22.33 1.79 -18.91
N LYS A 103 21.30 0.95 -18.85
CA LYS A 103 20.25 0.84 -19.88
C LYS A 103 18.93 1.46 -19.43
N ILE A 104 18.86 2.00 -18.21
CA ILE A 104 17.65 2.65 -17.69
C ILE A 104 17.41 3.94 -18.47
N THR A 105 16.25 4.06 -19.08
CA THR A 105 15.87 5.26 -19.83
C THR A 105 15.23 6.31 -18.93
N THR A 106 15.27 7.57 -19.35
CA THR A 106 14.57 8.67 -18.65
C THR A 106 13.07 8.41 -18.53
N GLN A 107 12.45 7.83 -19.54
CA GLN A 107 11.03 7.46 -19.53
C GLN A 107 10.74 6.40 -18.47
N GLU A 108 11.61 5.40 -18.32
CA GLU A 108 11.48 4.38 -17.27
C GLU A 108 11.62 5.01 -15.88
N ILE A 109 12.59 5.91 -15.68
CA ILE A 109 12.75 6.65 -14.42
C ILE A 109 11.48 7.43 -14.10
N GLN A 110 10.98 8.24 -15.05
CA GLN A 110 9.78 9.05 -14.88
C GLN A 110 8.55 8.19 -14.54
N ARG A 111 8.36 7.09 -15.25
CA ARG A 111 7.25 6.16 -15.01
C ARG A 111 7.31 5.54 -13.61
N ILE A 112 8.47 5.02 -13.20
CA ILE A 112 8.61 4.34 -11.92
C ILE A 112 8.51 5.34 -10.75
N LEU A 113 9.20 6.48 -10.81
CA LEU A 113 9.08 7.54 -9.80
C LEU A 113 7.67 8.14 -9.81
N GLY A 114 7.09 8.36 -10.99
CA GLY A 114 5.76 8.91 -11.16
C GLY A 114 4.70 8.09 -10.43
N VAL A 115 4.68 6.77 -10.63
CA VAL A 115 3.70 5.88 -9.97
C VAL A 115 4.00 5.70 -8.49
N ASN A 116 5.24 5.32 -8.14
CA ASN A 116 5.54 4.86 -6.78
C ASN A 116 5.73 5.98 -5.77
N LEU A 117 6.35 7.11 -6.16
CA LEU A 117 6.69 8.21 -5.25
C LEU A 117 5.74 9.39 -5.45
N MET A 118 5.70 9.97 -6.65
CA MET A 118 4.87 11.15 -6.91
C MET A 118 3.38 10.83 -6.77
N GLY A 119 2.94 9.65 -7.24
CA GLY A 119 1.57 9.19 -7.08
C GLY A 119 1.17 9.04 -5.61
N THR A 120 2.05 8.45 -4.77
CA THR A 120 1.82 8.35 -3.33
C THR A 120 1.76 9.74 -2.68
N LEU A 121 2.70 10.65 -3.03
CA LEU A 121 2.71 12.01 -2.51
C LEU A 121 1.43 12.77 -2.88
N CYS A 122 1.03 12.77 -4.16
CA CYS A 122 -0.18 13.42 -4.63
C CYS A 122 -1.44 12.82 -4.00
N SER A 123 -1.48 11.50 -3.84
CA SER A 123 -2.55 10.81 -3.13
C SER A 123 -2.66 11.28 -1.68
N CYS A 124 -1.54 11.30 -0.96
CA CYS A 124 -1.50 11.82 0.42
C CYS A 124 -1.96 13.28 0.48
N GLN A 125 -1.58 14.14 -0.48
CA GLN A 125 -2.07 15.52 -0.53
C GLN A 125 -3.59 15.59 -0.67
N VAL A 126 -4.16 14.85 -1.64
CA VAL A 126 -5.58 14.95 -1.99
C VAL A 126 -6.49 14.34 -0.93
N PHE A 127 -6.16 13.15 -0.45
CA PHE A 127 -6.98 12.43 0.53
C PHE A 127 -6.63 12.79 1.97
N GLY A 128 -5.36 13.12 2.24
CA GLY A 128 -4.91 13.59 3.54
C GLY A 128 -5.54 14.92 3.92
N GLU A 129 -5.77 15.83 2.97
CA GLU A 129 -6.51 17.07 3.22
C GLU A 129 -7.90 16.81 3.80
N VAL A 130 -8.60 15.78 3.31
CA VAL A 130 -9.90 15.37 3.84
C VAL A 130 -9.77 14.91 5.29
N MET A 131 -8.80 14.03 5.56
CA MET A 131 -8.57 13.47 6.91
C MET A 131 -8.15 14.55 7.92
N VAL A 132 -7.29 15.49 7.51
CA VAL A 132 -6.87 16.63 8.34
C VAL A 132 -8.08 17.52 8.70
N LYS A 133 -8.95 17.82 7.73
CA LYS A 133 -10.20 18.56 7.98
C LYS A 133 -11.17 17.79 8.88
N GLN A 134 -11.25 16.47 8.73
CA GLN A 134 -12.05 15.59 9.59
C GLN A 134 -11.46 15.44 11.00
N ARG A 135 -10.17 15.78 11.20
CA ARG A 135 -9.39 15.51 12.41
C ARG A 135 -9.40 14.01 12.78
N SER A 136 -9.38 13.15 11.79
CA SER A 136 -9.37 11.70 11.94
C SER A 136 -8.97 11.02 10.63
N GLY A 137 -8.10 10.01 10.69
CA GLY A 137 -7.71 9.21 9.54
C GLY A 137 -6.51 8.31 9.79
N SER A 138 -6.39 7.27 8.96
CA SER A 138 -5.23 6.39 8.91
C SER A 138 -4.75 6.22 7.46
N ILE A 139 -3.50 6.60 7.20
CA ILE A 139 -2.84 6.42 5.91
C ILE A 139 -1.83 5.29 6.03
N ILE A 140 -1.91 4.33 5.11
CA ILE A 140 -1.03 3.17 5.03
C ILE A 140 -0.34 3.20 3.67
N ASN A 141 0.94 3.54 3.66
CA ASN A 141 1.75 3.56 2.46
C ASN A 141 2.44 2.20 2.25
N PHE A 142 2.74 1.85 1.00
CA PHE A 142 3.56 0.69 0.69
C PHE A 142 4.99 1.09 0.39
N THR A 143 5.90 0.69 1.27
CA THR A 143 7.34 0.67 0.98
C THR A 143 7.73 -0.72 0.45
N SER A 144 8.95 -1.17 0.67
CA SER A 144 9.45 -2.49 0.25
C SER A 144 10.71 -2.80 1.03
N VAL A 145 11.04 -4.09 1.18
CA VAL A 145 12.38 -4.51 1.65
C VAL A 145 13.51 -3.92 0.79
N SER A 146 13.22 -3.56 -0.46
CA SER A 146 14.19 -2.88 -1.34
C SER A 146 14.49 -1.43 -0.95
N ALA A 147 13.75 -0.84 -0.02
CA ALA A 147 13.99 0.53 0.47
C ALA A 147 15.15 0.62 1.50
N GLY A 148 15.68 -0.50 1.94
CA GLY A 148 16.79 -0.62 2.89
C GLY A 148 17.99 -1.32 2.26
N PRO A 149 18.24 -2.61 2.56
CA PRO A 149 19.33 -3.35 1.96
C PRO A 149 19.25 -3.34 0.42
N PRO A 150 20.38 -3.18 -0.29
CA PRO A 150 20.36 -3.10 -1.73
C PRO A 150 19.90 -4.41 -2.36
N LEU A 151 18.96 -4.30 -3.31
CA LEU A 151 18.51 -5.42 -4.13
C LEU A 151 18.91 -5.21 -5.58
N SER A 152 19.36 -6.28 -6.23
CA SER A 152 19.71 -6.24 -7.65
C SER A 152 18.49 -5.91 -8.53
N LYS A 153 18.71 -5.22 -9.64
CA LYS A 153 17.69 -4.99 -10.68
C LYS A 153 16.43 -4.22 -10.19
N ALA A 154 16.57 -3.30 -9.23
CA ALA A 154 15.45 -2.53 -8.71
C ALA A 154 15.83 -1.07 -8.39
N PHE A 155 16.78 -0.49 -9.10
CA PHE A 155 17.42 0.80 -8.75
C PHE A 155 16.40 1.93 -8.53
N VAL A 156 15.62 2.27 -9.55
CA VAL A 156 14.63 3.36 -9.50
C VAL A 156 13.51 3.05 -8.53
N TYR A 157 13.05 1.80 -8.50
CA TYR A 157 12.00 1.34 -7.60
C TYR A 157 12.44 1.44 -6.12
N SER A 158 13.64 0.98 -5.80
CA SER A 158 14.22 1.06 -4.44
C SER A 158 14.32 2.51 -3.97
N THR A 159 14.82 3.40 -4.84
CA THR A 159 14.89 4.85 -4.57
C THR A 159 13.49 5.42 -4.28
N ALA A 160 12.49 5.08 -5.10
CA ALA A 160 11.12 5.53 -4.88
C ALA A 160 10.57 5.03 -3.54
N LYS A 161 10.79 3.77 -3.19
CA LYS A 161 10.28 3.16 -1.95
C LYS A 161 11.01 3.68 -0.70
N ALA A 162 12.27 4.04 -0.80
CA ALA A 162 12.99 4.77 0.25
C ALA A 162 12.40 6.18 0.44
N GLY A 163 12.08 6.89 -0.66
CA GLY A 163 11.38 8.17 -0.62
C GLY A 163 10.00 8.08 0.05
N VAL A 164 9.23 7.02 -0.23
CA VAL A 164 7.92 6.77 0.43
C VAL A 164 8.09 6.52 1.94
N ALA A 165 9.15 5.81 2.35
CA ALA A 165 9.44 5.60 3.77
C ALA A 165 9.70 6.93 4.49
N ASN A 166 10.53 7.80 3.93
CA ASN A 166 10.80 9.15 4.45
C ASN A 166 9.54 10.04 4.43
N LEU A 167 8.78 10.05 3.33
CA LEU A 167 7.50 10.77 3.22
C LEU A 167 6.53 10.35 4.34
N THR A 168 6.43 9.06 4.64
CA THR A 168 5.57 8.53 5.71
C THR A 168 5.90 9.16 7.06
N GLN A 169 7.18 9.24 7.41
CA GLN A 169 7.63 9.84 8.67
C GLN A 169 7.37 11.35 8.74
N ASN A 170 7.62 12.07 7.65
CA ASN A 170 7.36 13.51 7.57
C ASN A 170 5.88 13.82 7.74
N LEU A 171 4.99 13.09 7.02
CA LEU A 171 3.55 13.31 7.13
C LEU A 171 3.00 12.89 8.49
N ALA A 172 3.54 11.83 9.10
CA ALA A 172 3.18 11.40 10.45
C ALA A 172 3.43 12.53 11.47
N ARG A 173 4.60 13.16 11.43
CA ARG A 173 4.94 14.31 12.27
C ARG A 173 4.00 15.49 12.00
N GLU A 174 3.78 15.83 10.75
CA GLU A 174 3.01 17.00 10.33
C GLU A 174 1.53 16.89 10.71
N TRP A 175 0.95 15.68 10.57
CA TRP A 175 -0.49 15.48 10.71
C TRP A 175 -0.93 14.88 12.06
N ALA A 176 0.00 14.50 12.93
CA ALA A 176 -0.34 14.00 14.27
C ALA A 176 -1.21 14.97 15.09
N PRO A 177 -1.00 16.33 15.06
CA PRO A 177 -1.88 17.27 15.77
C PRO A 177 -3.34 17.28 15.27
N TYR A 178 -3.56 16.73 14.09
CA TYR A 178 -4.90 16.60 13.48
C TYR A 178 -5.49 15.21 13.68
N HIS A 179 -4.90 14.35 14.50
CA HIS A 179 -5.33 12.96 14.73
C HIS A 179 -5.33 12.10 13.46
N VAL A 180 -4.45 12.41 12.50
CA VAL A 180 -4.20 11.61 11.31
C VAL A 180 -2.90 10.85 11.48
N ARG A 181 -2.99 9.52 11.44
CA ARG A 181 -1.84 8.64 11.52
C ARG A 181 -1.34 8.30 10.12
N VAL A 182 -0.04 8.28 9.92
CA VAL A 182 0.57 7.89 8.66
C VAL A 182 1.64 6.85 8.95
N ASN A 183 1.43 5.64 8.45
CA ASN A 183 2.34 4.52 8.61
C ASN A 183 2.63 3.85 7.27
N ALA A 184 3.58 2.93 7.23
CA ALA A 184 3.86 2.17 6.03
C ALA A 184 3.95 0.67 6.33
N LEU A 185 3.53 -0.14 5.36
CA LEU A 185 3.88 -1.55 5.27
C LEU A 185 5.16 -1.70 4.46
N LYS A 186 6.04 -2.56 4.90
CA LYS A 186 7.29 -2.95 4.24
C LYS A 186 7.27 -4.44 3.91
N PRO A 187 6.57 -4.83 2.81
CA PRO A 187 6.50 -6.22 2.43
C PRO A 187 7.85 -6.76 1.95
N GLY A 188 8.10 -8.04 2.23
CA GLY A 188 9.14 -8.83 1.62
C GLY A 188 8.79 -9.29 0.21
N PHE A 189 9.03 -10.55 -0.08
CA PHE A 189 8.73 -11.13 -1.38
C PHE A 189 7.39 -11.85 -1.37
N PHE A 190 6.42 -11.28 -2.08
CA PHE A 190 5.06 -11.77 -2.30
C PHE A 190 4.84 -11.92 -3.82
N PRO A 191 5.42 -12.92 -4.45
CA PRO A 191 5.44 -13.01 -5.90
C PRO A 191 4.05 -13.32 -6.46
N THR A 192 3.76 -12.72 -7.61
CA THR A 192 2.67 -13.13 -8.49
C THR A 192 3.19 -14.15 -9.51
N GLU A 193 2.30 -14.88 -10.17
CA GLU A 193 2.68 -15.75 -11.31
C GLU A 193 3.46 -14.96 -12.37
N TRP A 194 3.05 -13.72 -12.63
CA TRP A 194 3.73 -12.85 -13.57
C TRP A 194 5.16 -12.49 -13.11
N SER A 195 5.34 -12.14 -11.83
CA SER A 195 6.67 -11.81 -11.29
C SER A 195 7.58 -13.02 -11.20
N MET A 196 7.04 -14.19 -10.90
CA MET A 196 7.80 -15.46 -10.95
C MET A 196 8.31 -15.72 -12.38
N LYS A 197 7.49 -15.50 -13.39
CA LYS A 197 7.86 -15.73 -14.78
C LYS A 197 8.88 -14.71 -15.34
N HIS A 198 8.84 -13.45 -14.89
CA HIS A 198 9.59 -12.36 -15.52
C HIS A 198 10.73 -11.78 -14.68
N PHE A 199 10.72 -11.97 -13.35
CA PHE A 199 11.67 -11.35 -12.43
C PHE A 199 12.42 -12.32 -11.53
N ILE A 200 11.88 -13.52 -11.33
CA ILE A 200 12.41 -14.49 -10.35
C ILE A 200 12.75 -15.79 -11.09
N ASP A 201 13.99 -15.86 -11.60
CA ASP A 201 14.56 -17.11 -12.08
C ASP A 201 14.95 -18.03 -10.88
N GLU A 202 15.31 -19.28 -11.14
CA GLU A 202 15.61 -20.26 -10.08
C GLU A 202 16.81 -19.84 -9.23
N GLU A 203 17.84 -19.22 -9.81
CA GLU A 203 18.99 -18.69 -9.06
C GLU A 203 18.57 -17.57 -8.11
N ARG A 204 17.78 -16.61 -8.60
CA ARG A 204 17.26 -15.52 -7.78
C ARG A 204 16.31 -16.00 -6.70
N LYS A 205 15.46 -16.99 -7.02
CA LYS A 205 14.58 -17.65 -6.06
C LYS A 205 15.39 -18.29 -4.92
N ALA A 206 16.42 -19.06 -5.26
CA ALA A 206 17.28 -19.67 -4.26
C ALA A 206 17.96 -18.65 -3.35
N LYS A 207 18.47 -17.53 -3.92
CA LYS A 207 19.05 -16.43 -3.15
C LYS A 207 18.04 -15.76 -2.23
N ILE A 208 16.83 -15.48 -2.71
CA ILE A 208 15.77 -14.87 -1.90
C ILE A 208 15.37 -15.79 -0.75
N LEU A 209 15.11 -17.06 -1.04
CA LEU A 209 14.68 -18.02 -0.03
C LEU A 209 15.80 -18.33 0.98
N GLY A 210 17.05 -18.45 0.51
CA GLY A 210 18.21 -18.63 1.38
C GLY A 210 18.49 -17.42 2.29
N HIS A 211 18.01 -16.23 1.90
CA HIS A 211 18.11 -15.01 2.72
C HIS A 211 16.81 -14.70 3.50
N THR A 212 15.80 -15.55 3.39
CA THR A 212 14.55 -15.40 4.14
C THR A 212 14.50 -16.47 5.24
N PRO A 213 14.64 -16.14 6.52
CA PRO A 213 14.67 -17.14 7.62
C PRO A 213 13.47 -18.09 7.64
N MET A 214 12.28 -17.62 7.24
CA MET A 214 11.11 -18.50 7.11
C MET A 214 11.15 -19.44 5.90
N GLY A 215 12.17 -19.37 5.03
CA GLY A 215 12.42 -20.30 3.92
C GLY A 215 11.37 -20.33 2.82
N ARG A 216 10.47 -19.34 2.77
CA ARG A 216 9.37 -19.28 1.79
C ARG A 216 9.01 -17.87 1.41
N PHE A 217 8.30 -17.73 0.31
CA PHE A 217 7.63 -16.49 -0.05
C PHE A 217 6.42 -16.21 0.86
N GLY A 218 6.07 -14.95 1.00
CA GLY A 218 4.85 -14.52 1.67
C GLY A 218 3.61 -14.71 0.80
N MET A 219 2.47 -14.94 1.44
CA MET A 219 1.15 -14.93 0.82
C MET A 219 0.44 -13.60 1.09
N PRO A 220 -0.34 -13.04 0.15
CA PRO A 220 -1.02 -11.76 0.34
C PRO A 220 -1.83 -11.65 1.63
N GLU A 221 -2.40 -12.76 2.06
CA GLU A 221 -3.20 -12.88 3.28
C GLU A 221 -2.39 -12.57 4.54
N GLU A 222 -1.08 -12.76 4.52
CA GLU A 222 -0.19 -12.48 5.67
C GLU A 222 0.03 -10.97 5.91
N LEU A 223 -0.39 -10.11 4.97
CA LEU A 223 -0.42 -8.66 5.14
C LEU A 223 -1.72 -8.17 5.79
N ILE A 224 -2.78 -9.00 5.86
CA ILE A 224 -4.11 -8.59 6.34
C ILE A 224 -4.04 -8.10 7.78
N GLY A 225 -3.45 -8.88 8.68
CA GLY A 225 -3.38 -8.53 10.10
C GLY A 225 -2.73 -7.17 10.35
N ALA A 226 -1.57 -6.92 9.75
CA ALA A 226 -0.87 -5.64 9.88
C ALA A 226 -1.68 -4.48 9.25
N THR A 227 -2.36 -4.73 8.13
CA THR A 227 -3.19 -3.73 7.46
C THR A 227 -4.40 -3.34 8.31
N LEU A 228 -5.15 -4.32 8.83
CA LEU A 228 -6.33 -4.07 9.66
C LEU A 228 -5.95 -3.41 10.99
N TRP A 229 -4.84 -3.84 11.59
CA TRP A 229 -4.30 -3.20 12.79
C TRP A 229 -3.99 -1.71 12.54
N LEU A 230 -3.24 -1.39 11.49
CA LEU A 230 -2.92 0.01 11.14
C LEU A 230 -4.16 0.82 10.75
N ALA A 231 -5.18 0.20 10.16
CA ALA A 231 -6.44 0.85 9.81
C ALA A 231 -7.33 1.14 11.03
N SER A 232 -7.11 0.45 12.15
CA SER A 232 -7.98 0.47 13.35
C SER A 232 -7.45 1.36 14.46
N ASP A 233 -8.27 1.56 15.50
CA ASP A 233 -7.88 2.28 16.72
C ASP A 233 -6.98 1.44 17.63
N ALA A 234 -6.81 0.14 17.37
CA ALA A 234 -5.80 -0.69 18.04
C ALA A 234 -4.37 -0.20 17.81
N SER A 235 -4.16 0.64 16.79
CA SER A 235 -2.89 1.34 16.51
C SER A 235 -2.96 2.86 16.74
N SER A 236 -3.84 3.32 17.65
CA SER A 236 -4.11 4.75 17.90
C SER A 236 -2.87 5.55 18.30
N PHE A 237 -1.86 4.92 18.89
CA PHE A 237 -0.59 5.56 19.29
C PHE A 237 0.57 5.21 18.33
N VAL A 238 0.25 4.70 17.13
CA VAL A 238 1.25 4.31 16.12
C VAL A 238 1.15 5.24 14.91
N THR A 239 2.17 6.09 14.74
CA THR A 239 2.34 6.95 13.57
C THR A 239 3.82 7.10 13.22
N GLY A 240 4.17 7.22 11.94
CA GLY A 240 5.55 7.26 11.44
C GLY A 240 6.25 5.90 11.39
N SER A 241 5.55 4.82 11.72
CA SER A 241 6.11 3.46 11.78
C SER A 241 6.16 2.82 10.40
N ILE A 242 7.20 2.00 10.19
CA ILE A 242 7.36 1.16 9.01
C ILE A 242 7.27 -0.29 9.49
N VAL A 243 6.10 -0.91 9.28
CA VAL A 243 5.81 -2.28 9.72
C VAL A 243 6.32 -3.27 8.67
N THR A 244 7.33 -4.01 9.03
CA THR A 244 7.97 -5.01 8.17
C THR A 244 7.22 -6.33 8.25
N VAL A 245 6.87 -6.90 7.08
CA VAL A 245 6.25 -8.23 6.93
C VAL A 245 7.00 -8.94 5.81
N ASP A 246 8.08 -9.64 6.15
CA ASP A 246 9.06 -10.11 5.16
C ASP A 246 9.67 -11.49 5.45
N GLY A 247 9.10 -12.25 6.38
CA GLY A 247 9.63 -13.57 6.76
C GLY A 247 11.04 -13.53 7.36
N GLY A 248 11.46 -12.36 7.90
CA GLY A 248 12.77 -12.14 8.48
C GLY A 248 13.86 -11.71 7.49
N PHE A 249 13.51 -11.46 6.22
CA PHE A 249 14.47 -11.11 5.17
C PHE A 249 15.38 -9.93 5.55
N THR A 250 14.85 -8.87 6.14
CA THR A 250 15.66 -7.70 6.54
C THR A 250 16.32 -7.83 7.91
N ALA A 251 16.03 -8.89 8.66
CA ALA A 251 16.66 -9.19 9.95
C ALA A 251 17.88 -10.10 9.81
N MET A 252 18.10 -10.70 8.64
CA MET A 252 19.20 -11.60 8.38
C MET A 252 20.46 -10.81 7.99
N THR A 253 21.55 -11.01 8.71
CA THR A 253 22.82 -10.30 8.52
C THR A 253 23.96 -11.20 8.05
N LEU A 254 23.92 -12.51 8.32
CA LEU A 254 24.94 -13.50 7.96
C LEU A 254 24.30 -14.73 7.35
#